data_3d98c8ea6cc15c2c607868b206979777
#
_entry.id   3d98c8ea6cc15c2c607868b206979777
#
_cell.length_a   1.000
_cell.length_b   1.000
_cell.length_c   1.000
_cell.angle_alpha   90.00
_cell.angle_beta   90.00
_cell.angle_gamma   90.00
#
_symmetry.space_group_name_H-M   'P 1'
#
loop_
_entity.id
_entity.type
_entity.pdbx_description
1 polymer ?
#
loop_
_entity_poly.entity_id
_entity_poly.type
_entity_poly.pdbx_seq_one_letter_code
_entity_poly.pdbx_strand_id
1 'polypeptide(L)'
;MDIPTVPRQITVHLGAPNANAENITLPFNEYIKNVASSEIYPTWPKEAIIANILAQISFTLNRIYTEYYRSRGYDFDITSTTQYDHAFKKNGEIFSNISQTVDEIFNNYIVRDGNIEPLFAQFCDGVRTRCNGLSQWGSVELANSGMTALEILKSYYGDNISLVTDAPVGENIPSYPGTPLSRGDFGEEVYRIKIQLNRIGKNYPAIPEIPYTNAAFDAPTEEAVKTFQRIFNLTPDGIVGKSTWYKIKEIYAGVKQLSELTGEGLTISEAQRVYPRALVPGTAAEAVR
;
A
#
# COMPACT_ATOMS: atom_id res chain seq x y z
N MET A 1 1.92 17.34 -4.35
CA MET A 1 1.66 16.27 -3.36
C MET A 1 3.02 15.80 -2.89
N ASP A 2 3.21 15.77 -1.59
CA ASP A 2 4.50 15.35 -1.03
C ASP A 2 4.68 13.85 -1.22
N ILE A 3 5.90 13.45 -1.59
CA ILE A 3 6.29 12.04 -1.72
C ILE A 3 6.05 11.35 -0.38
N PRO A 4 5.43 10.15 -0.35
CA PRO A 4 5.26 9.37 0.87
C PRO A 4 6.58 9.17 1.62
N THR A 5 6.54 9.40 2.93
CA THR A 5 7.69 9.25 3.82
C THR A 5 7.87 7.78 4.20
N VAL A 6 9.09 7.27 4.10
CA VAL A 6 9.43 5.95 4.64
C VAL A 6 9.50 6.02 6.17
N PRO A 7 8.83 5.13 6.91
CA PRO A 7 8.85 5.17 8.36
C PRO A 7 10.22 4.83 8.92
N ARG A 8 10.60 5.44 10.04
CA ARG A 8 11.80 5.03 10.77
C ARG A 8 11.66 3.65 11.39
N GLN A 9 10.46 3.30 11.83
CA GLN A 9 10.14 2.05 12.53
C GLN A 9 8.89 1.40 11.95
N ILE A 10 8.78 0.11 12.15
CA ILE A 10 7.61 -0.71 11.79
C ILE A 10 7.24 -1.62 12.94
N THR A 11 5.94 -1.82 13.16
CA THR A 11 5.42 -2.78 14.14
C THR A 11 5.00 -4.06 13.46
N VAL A 12 5.63 -5.17 13.83
CA VAL A 12 5.44 -6.51 13.26
C VAL A 12 4.70 -7.40 14.26
N HIS A 13 3.59 -7.99 13.85
CA HIS A 13 2.90 -9.04 14.60
C HIS A 13 3.52 -10.41 14.31
N LEU A 14 3.97 -11.12 15.36
CA LEU A 14 4.70 -12.38 15.22
C LEU A 14 3.78 -13.60 15.02
N GLY A 15 2.85 -13.50 14.07
CA GLY A 15 1.90 -14.57 13.77
C GLY A 15 0.88 -14.20 12.71
N ALA A 16 -0.15 -15.03 12.55
CA ALA A 16 -1.33 -14.68 11.75
C ALA A 16 -2.10 -13.52 12.40
N PRO A 17 -2.85 -12.69 11.66
CA PRO A 17 -3.45 -11.45 12.19
C PRO A 17 -4.27 -11.63 13.48
N ASN A 18 -4.97 -12.76 13.61
CA ASN A 18 -5.81 -13.07 14.77
C ASN A 18 -5.11 -13.97 15.82
N ALA A 19 -3.83 -14.26 15.65
CA ALA A 19 -3.09 -15.07 16.61
C ALA A 19 -2.83 -14.28 17.90
N ASN A 20 -2.84 -14.96 19.03
CA ASN A 20 -2.36 -14.37 20.27
C ASN A 20 -0.82 -14.38 20.27
N ALA A 21 -0.22 -13.39 19.63
CA ALA A 21 1.23 -13.30 19.44
C ALA A 21 1.74 -11.90 19.80
N GLU A 22 3.04 -11.79 19.99
CA GLU A 22 3.73 -10.55 20.36
C GLU A 22 3.77 -9.58 19.16
N ASN A 23 3.60 -8.29 19.44
CA ASN A 23 3.96 -7.21 18.52
C ASN A 23 5.35 -6.68 18.87
N ILE A 24 6.24 -6.58 17.89
CA ILE A 24 7.55 -5.99 18.08
C ILE A 24 7.72 -4.78 17.16
N THR A 25 8.37 -3.74 17.66
CA THR A 25 8.71 -2.55 16.89
C THR A 25 10.22 -2.49 16.69
N LEU A 26 10.64 -2.32 15.44
CA LEU A 26 12.06 -2.26 15.07
C LEU A 26 12.29 -1.26 13.94
N PRO A 27 13.56 -0.84 13.67
CA PRO A 27 13.87 0.02 12.54
C PRO A 27 13.41 -0.59 11.22
N PHE A 28 12.87 0.25 10.32
CA PHE A 28 12.31 -0.21 9.04
C PHE A 28 13.34 -0.94 8.17
N ASN A 29 14.56 -0.40 8.06
CA ASN A 29 15.64 -1.05 7.32
C ASN A 29 16.01 -2.41 7.92
N GLU A 30 16.05 -2.55 9.26
CA GLU A 30 16.31 -3.84 9.90
C GLU A 30 15.21 -4.88 9.64
N TYR A 31 13.95 -4.42 9.58
CA TYR A 31 12.85 -5.27 9.13
C TYR A 31 13.08 -5.79 7.71
N ILE A 32 13.40 -4.91 6.76
CA ILE A 32 13.64 -5.30 5.36
C ILE A 32 14.85 -6.23 5.23
N LYS A 33 15.95 -5.98 5.96
CA LYS A 33 17.12 -6.87 6.00
C LYS A 33 16.75 -8.28 6.43
N ASN A 34 15.95 -8.38 7.47
CA ASN A 34 15.49 -9.67 8.01
C ASN A 34 14.59 -10.42 7.01
N VAL A 35 13.60 -9.71 6.46
CA VAL A 35 12.70 -10.28 5.45
C VAL A 35 13.49 -10.75 4.23
N ALA A 36 14.33 -9.90 3.65
CA ALA A 36 15.12 -10.25 2.48
C ALA A 36 16.03 -11.45 2.75
N SER A 37 16.71 -11.49 3.90
CA SER A 37 17.55 -12.63 4.27
C SER A 37 16.76 -13.92 4.55
N SER A 38 15.46 -13.83 4.83
CA SER A 38 14.57 -14.96 5.06
C SER A 38 13.88 -15.47 3.78
N GLU A 39 13.75 -14.63 2.76
CA GLU A 39 12.98 -14.88 1.54
C GLU A 39 13.85 -15.23 0.33
N ILE A 40 15.06 -14.65 0.22
CA ILE A 40 15.92 -14.79 -0.95
C ILE A 40 17.34 -15.24 -0.56
N TYR A 41 18.11 -15.72 -1.52
CA TYR A 41 19.44 -16.23 -1.27
C TYR A 41 20.52 -15.17 -1.53
N PRO A 42 21.54 -15.06 -0.65
CA PRO A 42 22.62 -14.09 -0.82
C PRO A 42 23.52 -14.39 -2.03
N THR A 43 23.42 -15.57 -2.59
CA THR A 43 24.19 -16.02 -3.77
C THR A 43 23.53 -15.68 -5.11
N TRP A 44 22.33 -15.07 -5.08
CA TRP A 44 21.65 -14.67 -6.31
C TRP A 44 22.35 -13.50 -7.03
N PRO A 45 22.12 -13.31 -8.33
CA PRO A 45 22.61 -12.13 -9.05
C PRO A 45 22.15 -10.83 -8.39
N LYS A 46 23.03 -9.83 -8.38
CA LYS A 46 22.76 -8.54 -7.72
C LYS A 46 21.44 -7.90 -8.16
N GLU A 47 21.15 -7.93 -9.46
CA GLU A 47 19.91 -7.33 -10.01
C GLU A 47 18.65 -8.06 -9.54
N ALA A 48 18.70 -9.38 -9.36
CA ALA A 48 17.61 -10.14 -8.77
C ALA A 48 17.41 -9.79 -7.29
N ILE A 49 18.50 -9.66 -6.51
CA ILE A 49 18.46 -9.25 -5.10
C ILE A 49 17.80 -7.85 -4.99
N ILE A 50 18.25 -6.88 -5.79
CA ILE A 50 17.70 -5.51 -5.80
C ILE A 50 16.21 -5.54 -6.15
N ALA A 51 15.81 -6.24 -7.22
CA ALA A 51 14.40 -6.32 -7.64
C ALA A 51 13.50 -6.88 -6.55
N ASN A 52 13.92 -7.95 -5.87
CA ASN A 52 13.17 -8.54 -4.76
C ASN A 52 13.08 -7.61 -3.56
N ILE A 53 14.18 -6.95 -3.17
CA ILE A 53 14.19 -5.99 -2.05
C ILE A 53 13.25 -4.81 -2.36
N LEU A 54 13.27 -4.24 -3.57
CA LEU A 54 12.37 -3.16 -3.98
C LEU A 54 10.90 -3.59 -3.94
N ALA A 55 10.59 -4.84 -4.33
CA ALA A 55 9.25 -5.39 -4.19
C ALA A 55 8.82 -5.51 -2.72
N GLN A 56 9.69 -6.04 -1.85
CA GLN A 56 9.44 -6.16 -0.41
C GLN A 56 9.23 -4.80 0.27
N ILE A 57 10.07 -3.81 -0.05
CA ILE A 57 9.91 -2.42 0.44
C ILE A 57 8.56 -1.86 0.00
N SER A 58 8.24 -1.96 -1.29
CA SER A 58 7.02 -1.40 -1.87
C SER A 58 5.77 -2.04 -1.28
N PHE A 59 5.76 -3.36 -1.14
CA PHE A 59 4.68 -4.10 -0.48
C PHE A 59 4.49 -3.64 0.96
N THR A 60 5.57 -3.56 1.73
CA THR A 60 5.53 -3.13 3.13
C THR A 60 5.00 -1.71 3.27
N LEU A 61 5.53 -0.78 2.47
CA LEU A 61 5.07 0.61 2.47
C LEU A 61 3.60 0.73 2.03
N ASN A 62 3.16 -0.08 1.08
CA ASN A 62 1.75 -0.12 0.67
C ASN A 62 0.86 -0.53 1.84
N ARG A 63 1.20 -1.59 2.60
CA ARG A 63 0.46 -2.01 3.80
C ARG A 63 0.33 -0.88 4.82
N ILE A 64 1.40 -0.14 5.02
CA ILE A 64 1.45 1.00 5.95
C ILE A 64 0.58 2.15 5.42
N TYR A 65 0.78 2.58 4.17
CA TYR A 65 0.08 3.72 3.58
C TYR A 65 -1.42 3.50 3.37
N THR A 66 -1.84 2.26 3.09
CA THR A 66 -3.25 1.89 3.02
C THR A 66 -3.86 1.66 4.39
N GLU A 67 -3.04 1.68 5.45
CA GLU A 67 -3.44 1.35 6.83
C GLU A 67 -4.16 -0.02 6.91
N TYR A 68 -3.64 -0.99 6.14
CA TYR A 68 -4.31 -2.27 5.90
C TYR A 68 -4.75 -2.97 7.19
N TYR A 69 -3.86 -3.11 8.17
CA TYR A 69 -4.18 -3.74 9.46
C TYR A 69 -4.85 -2.77 10.43
N ARG A 70 -4.38 -1.53 10.51
CA ARG A 70 -4.93 -0.52 11.42
C ARG A 70 -6.39 -0.19 11.12
N SER A 71 -6.78 -0.17 9.83
CA SER A 71 -8.17 0.01 9.41
C SER A 71 -9.09 -1.13 9.87
N ARG A 72 -8.54 -2.32 10.10
CA ARG A 72 -9.23 -3.51 10.60
C ARG A 72 -9.21 -3.64 12.12
N GLY A 73 -8.67 -2.64 12.82
CA GLY A 73 -8.65 -2.58 14.29
C GLY A 73 -7.43 -3.22 14.94
N TYR A 74 -6.44 -3.63 14.17
CA TYR A 74 -5.16 -4.11 14.70
C TYR A 74 -4.23 -2.95 15.05
N ASP A 75 -3.27 -3.19 15.95
CA ASP A 75 -2.28 -2.23 16.44
C ASP A 75 -0.87 -2.43 15.88
N PHE A 76 -0.76 -3.14 14.76
CA PHE A 76 0.48 -3.42 14.03
C PHE A 76 0.36 -3.03 12.55
N ASP A 77 1.50 -3.00 11.86
CA ASP A 77 1.59 -2.58 10.46
C ASP A 77 1.64 -3.77 9.50
N ILE A 78 2.22 -4.89 9.94
CA ILE A 78 2.47 -6.07 9.11
C ILE A 78 2.58 -7.34 9.97
N THR A 79 2.39 -8.51 9.36
CA THR A 79 2.58 -9.80 10.02
C THR A 79 3.92 -10.45 9.67
N SER A 80 4.32 -11.48 10.42
CA SER A 80 5.57 -12.22 10.19
C SER A 80 5.39 -13.49 9.35
N THR A 81 4.24 -13.69 8.70
CA THR A 81 3.93 -14.93 8.00
C THR A 81 3.71 -14.74 6.50
N THR A 82 4.28 -15.63 5.69
CA THR A 82 4.15 -15.60 4.23
C THR A 82 2.74 -15.87 3.71
N GLN A 83 1.84 -16.35 4.56
CA GLN A 83 0.44 -16.52 4.21
C GLN A 83 -0.26 -15.16 4.01
N TYR A 84 0.17 -14.13 4.75
CA TYR A 84 -0.45 -12.80 4.75
C TYR A 84 0.48 -11.73 4.18
N ASP A 85 1.77 -11.78 4.57
CA ASP A 85 2.75 -10.76 4.20
C ASP A 85 4.13 -11.41 3.91
N HIS A 86 5.10 -11.29 4.82
CA HIS A 86 6.49 -11.67 4.60
C HIS A 86 7.00 -12.68 5.63
N ALA A 87 8.03 -13.45 5.25
CA ALA A 87 8.77 -14.30 6.19
C ALA A 87 9.69 -13.45 7.06
N PHE A 88 9.17 -12.94 8.17
CA PHE A 88 9.99 -12.30 9.19
C PHE A 88 10.32 -13.30 10.30
N LYS A 89 11.59 -13.40 10.68
CA LYS A 89 12.07 -14.31 11.75
C LYS A 89 12.71 -13.50 12.88
N LYS A 90 12.07 -13.44 14.04
CA LYS A 90 12.67 -12.81 15.22
C LYS A 90 14.05 -13.41 15.49
N ASN A 91 15.09 -12.56 15.55
CA ASN A 91 16.50 -12.95 15.65
C ASN A 91 17.01 -13.83 14.49
N GLY A 92 16.40 -13.73 13.30
CA GLY A 92 16.89 -14.40 12.10
C GLY A 92 18.27 -13.90 11.67
N GLU A 93 19.02 -14.75 10.99
CA GLU A 93 20.30 -14.39 10.40
C GLU A 93 20.10 -13.35 9.28
N ILE A 94 20.99 -12.35 9.23
CA ILE A 94 21.05 -11.33 8.19
C ILE A 94 22.35 -11.50 7.41
N PHE A 95 22.24 -11.71 6.10
CA PHE A 95 23.38 -11.86 5.22
C PHE A 95 24.00 -10.49 4.88
N SER A 96 25.33 -10.39 4.93
CA SER A 96 26.06 -9.12 4.82
C SER A 96 25.81 -8.38 3.50
N ASN A 97 25.80 -9.08 2.37
CA ASN A 97 25.55 -8.47 1.06
C ASN A 97 24.08 -8.02 0.90
N ILE A 98 23.12 -8.74 1.48
CA ILE A 98 21.72 -8.33 1.53
C ILE A 98 21.58 -7.08 2.42
N SER A 99 22.20 -7.09 3.61
CA SER A 99 22.21 -5.94 4.51
C SER A 99 22.75 -4.68 3.83
N GLN A 100 23.89 -4.79 3.15
CA GLN A 100 24.48 -3.67 2.41
C GLN A 100 23.54 -3.17 1.30
N THR A 101 22.94 -4.06 0.51
CA THR A 101 22.00 -3.67 -0.54
C THR A 101 20.78 -2.96 0.05
N VAL A 102 20.23 -3.46 1.16
CA VAL A 102 19.10 -2.79 1.83
C VAL A 102 19.49 -1.40 2.30
N ASP A 103 20.65 -1.23 2.93
CA ASP A 103 21.12 0.09 3.39
C ASP A 103 21.27 1.11 2.25
N GLU A 104 21.57 0.63 1.02
CA GLU A 104 21.68 1.48 -0.17
C GLU A 104 20.31 1.90 -0.74
N ILE A 105 19.24 1.09 -0.54
CA ILE A 105 17.96 1.30 -1.26
C ILE A 105 16.70 1.27 -0.39
N PHE A 106 16.79 1.20 0.95
CA PHE A 106 15.61 0.98 1.84
C PHE A 106 14.55 2.09 1.74
N ASN A 107 14.91 3.25 1.24
CA ASN A 107 13.99 4.37 0.99
C ASN A 107 13.64 4.55 -0.50
N ASN A 108 13.86 3.53 -1.31
CA ASN A 108 13.41 3.48 -2.69
C ASN A 108 12.22 2.52 -2.81
N TYR A 109 11.21 2.89 -3.60
CA TYR A 109 10.05 2.04 -3.79
C TYR A 109 9.41 2.21 -5.18
N ILE A 110 8.61 1.24 -5.56
CA ILE A 110 7.92 1.18 -6.85
C ILE A 110 6.60 1.95 -6.76
N VAL A 111 6.29 2.72 -7.79
CA VAL A 111 5.00 3.39 -7.97
C VAL A 111 4.43 3.08 -9.36
N ARG A 112 3.10 3.19 -9.52
CA ARG A 112 2.49 3.30 -10.84
C ARG A 112 2.69 4.71 -11.37
N ASP A 113 2.95 4.85 -12.66
CA ASP A 113 3.08 6.15 -13.30
C ASP A 113 1.84 7.02 -13.03
N GLY A 114 2.08 8.26 -12.64
CA GLY A 114 1.03 9.19 -12.21
C GLY A 114 0.53 8.99 -10.77
N ASN A 115 1.07 8.03 -10.03
CA ASN A 115 0.85 7.84 -8.60
C ASN A 115 2.12 8.18 -7.81
N ILE A 116 1.94 8.49 -6.55
CA ILE A 116 3.04 8.68 -5.59
C ILE A 116 3.04 7.59 -4.50
N GLU A 117 1.92 6.90 -4.38
CA GLU A 117 1.73 5.86 -3.37
C GLU A 117 2.49 4.58 -3.76
N PRO A 118 3.11 3.90 -2.78
CA PRO A 118 3.81 2.65 -3.01
C PRO A 118 2.92 1.58 -3.66
N LEU A 119 3.45 0.92 -4.68
CA LEU A 119 2.77 -0.18 -5.35
C LEU A 119 2.55 -1.35 -4.38
N PHE A 120 1.38 -1.99 -4.45
CA PHE A 120 1.20 -3.32 -3.87
C PHE A 120 1.99 -4.35 -4.70
N ALA A 121 3.28 -4.44 -4.42
CA ALA A 121 4.21 -5.25 -5.18
C ALA A 121 4.21 -6.70 -4.67
N GLN A 122 3.13 -7.45 -4.96
CA GLN A 122 3.01 -8.85 -4.59
C GLN A 122 4.13 -9.69 -5.21
N PHE A 123 4.62 -10.67 -4.48
CA PHE A 123 5.62 -11.62 -4.96
C PHE A 123 5.41 -13.02 -4.38
N CYS A 124 6.01 -14.01 -4.99
CA CYS A 124 5.99 -15.41 -4.54
C CYS A 124 7.25 -16.14 -5.06
N ASP A 125 7.51 -17.33 -4.57
CA ASP A 125 8.68 -18.10 -5.00
C ASP A 125 8.68 -18.42 -6.51
N GLY A 126 7.48 -18.54 -7.11
CA GLY A 126 7.31 -18.81 -8.54
C GLY A 126 7.48 -20.29 -8.94
N VAL A 127 7.87 -21.15 -8.00
CA VAL A 127 8.07 -22.59 -8.21
C VAL A 127 6.99 -23.40 -7.49
N ARG A 128 6.85 -23.22 -6.19
CA ARG A 128 5.85 -23.90 -5.35
C ARG A 128 4.53 -23.13 -5.34
N THR A 129 4.62 -21.81 -5.33
CA THR A 129 3.49 -20.89 -5.30
C THR A 129 3.54 -19.98 -6.51
N ARG A 130 2.40 -19.75 -7.15
CA ARG A 130 2.26 -18.79 -8.26
C ARG A 130 1.35 -17.65 -7.85
N CYS A 131 1.71 -16.45 -8.25
CA CYS A 131 0.94 -15.23 -8.01
C CYS A 131 0.98 -14.32 -9.25
N ASN A 132 0.19 -13.25 -9.23
CA ASN A 132 0.19 -12.23 -10.30
C ASN A 132 1.27 -11.16 -10.09
N GLY A 133 2.35 -11.48 -9.37
CA GLY A 133 3.45 -10.59 -9.03
C GLY A 133 4.80 -11.15 -9.40
N LEU A 134 5.84 -10.61 -8.76
CA LEU A 134 7.22 -11.03 -9.00
C LEU A 134 7.43 -12.50 -8.64
N SER A 135 7.93 -13.29 -9.58
CA SER A 135 8.51 -14.61 -9.29
C SER A 135 9.93 -14.44 -8.79
N GLN A 136 10.20 -14.85 -7.55
CA GLN A 136 11.53 -14.74 -6.95
C GLN A 136 12.57 -15.53 -7.77
N TRP A 137 12.32 -16.79 -8.12
CA TRP A 137 13.21 -17.58 -8.98
C TRP A 137 13.23 -17.08 -10.43
N GLY A 138 12.09 -16.61 -10.97
CA GLY A 138 12.06 -16.02 -12.31
C GLY A 138 12.91 -14.75 -12.41
N SER A 139 13.01 -13.96 -11.34
CA SER A 139 13.90 -12.80 -11.30
C SER A 139 15.38 -13.15 -11.46
N VAL A 140 15.77 -14.32 -10.94
CA VAL A 140 17.15 -14.86 -11.11
C VAL A 140 17.43 -15.19 -12.57
N GLU A 141 16.48 -15.82 -13.25
CA GLU A 141 16.61 -16.14 -14.68
C GLU A 141 16.74 -14.88 -15.53
N LEU A 142 15.91 -13.86 -15.27
CA LEU A 142 15.97 -12.59 -15.97
C LEU A 142 17.28 -11.82 -15.68
N ALA A 143 17.75 -11.82 -14.44
CA ALA A 143 19.02 -11.20 -14.08
C ALA A 143 20.21 -11.92 -14.78
N ASN A 144 20.19 -13.26 -14.86
CA ASN A 144 21.19 -14.03 -15.57
C ASN A 144 21.18 -13.76 -17.10
N SER A 145 20.04 -13.33 -17.66
CA SER A 145 19.93 -12.90 -19.04
C SER A 145 20.42 -11.45 -19.28
N GLY A 146 20.87 -10.77 -18.22
CA GLY A 146 21.43 -9.42 -18.30
C GLY A 146 20.44 -8.28 -18.01
N MET A 147 19.22 -8.57 -17.56
CA MET A 147 18.24 -7.55 -17.20
C MET A 147 18.61 -6.83 -15.89
N THR A 148 18.40 -5.52 -15.89
CA THR A 148 18.50 -4.68 -14.68
C THR A 148 17.31 -4.93 -13.75
N ALA A 149 17.43 -4.56 -12.47
CA ALA A 149 16.37 -4.70 -11.49
C ALA A 149 15.05 -4.02 -11.94
N LEU A 150 15.12 -2.84 -12.55
CA LEU A 150 13.93 -2.15 -13.05
C LEU A 150 13.29 -2.88 -14.25
N GLU A 151 14.06 -3.42 -15.15
CA GLU A 151 13.54 -4.23 -16.28
C GLU A 151 12.89 -5.52 -15.78
N ILE A 152 13.49 -6.18 -14.78
CA ILE A 152 12.90 -7.32 -14.09
C ILE A 152 11.55 -6.94 -13.48
N LEU A 153 11.49 -5.85 -12.71
CA LEU A 153 10.23 -5.38 -12.10
C LEU A 153 9.17 -5.05 -13.15
N LYS A 154 9.55 -4.41 -14.26
CA LYS A 154 8.62 -4.12 -15.37
C LYS A 154 8.07 -5.38 -16.03
N SER A 155 8.86 -6.45 -16.12
CA SER A 155 8.41 -7.73 -16.66
C SER A 155 7.26 -8.37 -15.88
N TYR A 156 7.15 -8.05 -14.58
CA TYR A 156 6.09 -8.58 -13.70
C TYR A 156 4.97 -7.59 -13.41
N TYR A 157 5.29 -6.32 -13.25
CA TYR A 157 4.31 -5.30 -12.85
C TYR A 157 3.83 -4.41 -14.00
N GLY A 158 4.41 -4.59 -15.22
CA GLY A 158 4.09 -3.82 -16.43
C GLY A 158 5.00 -2.60 -16.61
N ASP A 159 5.02 -2.08 -17.84
CA ASP A 159 5.91 -0.97 -18.24
C ASP A 159 5.61 0.36 -17.56
N ASN A 160 4.37 0.52 -17.06
CA ASN A 160 3.88 1.74 -16.43
C ASN A 160 4.22 1.82 -14.93
N ILE A 161 5.42 1.41 -14.56
CA ILE A 161 6.00 1.59 -13.23
C ILE A 161 7.28 2.39 -13.30
N SER A 162 7.55 3.12 -12.23
CA SER A 162 8.79 3.85 -11.99
C SER A 162 9.22 3.69 -10.53
N LEU A 163 10.44 4.15 -10.23
CA LEU A 163 10.98 4.15 -8.87
C LEU A 163 10.94 5.57 -8.31
N VAL A 164 10.42 5.69 -7.10
CA VAL A 164 10.75 6.80 -6.22
C VAL A 164 12.08 6.45 -5.55
N THR A 165 13.07 7.32 -5.69
CA THR A 165 14.38 7.16 -5.06
C THR A 165 14.58 8.22 -4.00
N ASP A 166 15.34 7.90 -2.95
CA ASP A 166 15.69 8.82 -1.87
C ASP A 166 14.47 9.47 -1.20
N ALA A 167 13.40 8.69 -1.02
CA ALA A 167 12.21 9.15 -0.32
C ALA A 167 12.57 9.62 1.11
N PRO A 168 11.92 10.68 1.63
CA PRO A 168 12.18 11.16 2.97
C PRO A 168 11.90 10.08 4.01
N VAL A 169 12.73 10.02 5.05
CA VAL A 169 12.55 9.10 6.18
C VAL A 169 12.06 9.88 7.39
N GLY A 170 10.94 9.49 7.98
CA GLY A 170 10.30 10.23 9.06
C GLY A 170 9.59 9.37 10.08
N GLU A 171 9.12 10.00 11.17
CA GLU A 171 8.42 9.31 12.26
C GLU A 171 6.90 9.26 12.04
N ASN A 172 6.35 10.23 11.32
CA ASN A 172 4.92 10.38 11.15
C ASN A 172 4.44 9.83 9.81
N ILE A 173 3.90 8.62 9.85
CA ILE A 173 3.03 8.16 8.78
C ILE A 173 1.62 8.61 9.13
N PRO A 174 0.95 9.22 8.15
CA PRO A 174 -0.39 9.73 8.37
C PRO A 174 -1.38 8.62 8.67
N SER A 175 -1.91 8.64 9.87
CA SER A 175 -2.99 7.78 10.33
C SER A 175 -4.10 8.62 10.95
N TYR A 176 -5.17 7.98 11.41
CA TYR A 176 -6.25 8.67 12.13
C TYR A 176 -5.68 9.46 13.32
N PRO A 177 -5.95 10.77 13.42
CA PRO A 177 -5.27 11.64 14.40
C PRO A 177 -5.69 11.41 15.87
N GLY A 178 -6.59 10.45 16.13
CA GLY A 178 -7.11 10.15 17.47
C GLY A 178 -8.32 11.00 17.86
N THR A 179 -8.54 12.12 17.20
CA THR A 179 -9.70 13.02 17.39
C THR A 179 -10.49 13.13 16.09
N PRO A 180 -11.84 13.19 16.14
CA PRO A 180 -12.65 13.42 14.95
C PRO A 180 -12.34 14.79 14.33
N LEU A 181 -12.41 14.85 12.99
CA LEU A 181 -12.31 16.09 12.23
C LEU A 181 -13.70 16.59 11.83
N SER A 182 -13.93 17.87 11.98
CA SER A 182 -15.22 18.52 11.73
C SER A 182 -15.05 19.95 11.21
N ARG A 183 -16.14 20.59 10.86
CA ARG A 183 -16.13 21.96 10.38
C ARG A 183 -15.46 22.91 11.37
N GLY A 184 -14.48 23.68 10.88
CA GLY A 184 -13.65 24.58 11.66
C GLY A 184 -12.27 24.04 12.00
N ASP A 185 -12.05 22.73 11.88
CA ASP A 185 -10.74 22.14 12.08
C ASP A 185 -9.77 22.51 10.95
N PHE A 186 -8.48 22.49 11.27
CA PHE A 186 -7.40 22.85 10.35
C PHE A 186 -6.19 21.93 10.56
N GLY A 187 -5.59 21.46 9.48
CA GLY A 187 -4.38 20.65 9.54
C GLY A 187 -4.14 19.80 8.30
N GLU A 188 -3.02 19.09 8.29
CA GLU A 188 -2.66 18.21 7.19
C GLU A 188 -3.65 17.05 6.98
N GLU A 189 -4.23 16.54 8.05
CA GLU A 189 -5.24 15.48 8.02
C GLU A 189 -6.49 15.94 7.25
N VAL A 190 -6.91 17.20 7.45
CA VAL A 190 -8.01 17.82 6.71
C VAL A 190 -7.65 17.94 5.23
N TYR A 191 -6.47 18.48 4.92
CA TYR A 191 -5.97 18.59 3.54
C TYR A 191 -5.99 17.24 2.84
N ARG A 192 -5.52 16.20 3.50
CA ARG A 192 -5.47 14.84 2.98
C ARG A 192 -6.85 14.25 2.70
N ILE A 193 -7.80 14.42 3.62
CA ILE A 193 -9.20 13.99 3.43
C ILE A 193 -9.81 14.67 2.20
N LYS A 194 -9.57 15.96 1.99
CA LYS A 194 -10.09 16.68 0.81
C LYS A 194 -9.54 16.09 -0.50
N ILE A 195 -8.23 15.83 -0.58
CA ILE A 195 -7.62 15.22 -1.76
C ILE A 195 -8.21 13.82 -2.02
N GLN A 196 -8.36 13.01 -0.97
CA GLN A 196 -8.90 11.67 -1.09
C GLN A 196 -10.36 11.68 -1.53
N LEU A 197 -11.20 12.53 -0.95
CA LEU A 197 -12.60 12.68 -1.35
C LEU A 197 -12.75 13.17 -2.79
N ASN A 198 -11.96 14.16 -3.22
CA ASN A 198 -11.96 14.64 -4.61
C ASN A 198 -11.51 13.51 -5.58
N ARG A 199 -10.55 12.70 -5.19
CA ARG A 199 -10.15 11.53 -6.02
C ARG A 199 -11.25 10.48 -6.09
N ILE A 200 -11.90 10.19 -4.95
CA ILE A 200 -13.02 9.26 -4.87
C ILE A 200 -14.20 9.80 -5.69
N GLY A 201 -14.48 11.10 -5.61
CA GLY A 201 -15.56 11.78 -6.34
C GLY A 201 -15.49 11.57 -7.86
N LYS A 202 -14.30 11.39 -8.45
CA LYS A 202 -14.17 11.05 -9.88
C LYS A 202 -14.82 9.71 -10.25
N ASN A 203 -14.86 8.76 -9.32
CA ASN A 203 -15.54 7.47 -9.49
C ASN A 203 -16.97 7.47 -8.95
N TYR A 204 -17.28 8.37 -8.02
CA TYR A 204 -18.57 8.54 -7.35
C TYR A 204 -19.06 9.98 -7.50
N PRO A 205 -19.58 10.40 -8.69
CA PRO A 205 -19.89 11.79 -9.00
C PRO A 205 -20.97 12.44 -8.13
N ALA A 206 -21.68 11.66 -7.29
CA ALA A 206 -22.60 12.21 -6.30
C ALA A 206 -21.87 12.92 -5.14
N ILE A 207 -20.58 12.61 -4.90
CA ILE A 207 -19.75 13.32 -3.94
C ILE A 207 -19.36 14.66 -4.59
N PRO A 208 -19.78 15.82 -4.04
CA PRO A 208 -19.46 17.11 -4.63
C PRO A 208 -17.95 17.36 -4.58
N GLU A 209 -17.44 17.98 -5.63
CA GLU A 209 -16.05 18.42 -5.67
C GLU A 209 -15.81 19.50 -4.62
N ILE A 210 -14.74 19.34 -3.84
CA ILE A 210 -14.29 20.34 -2.87
C ILE A 210 -13.38 21.32 -3.62
N PRO A 211 -13.79 22.58 -3.80
CA PRO A 211 -13.14 23.53 -4.72
C PRO A 211 -11.76 23.98 -4.25
N TYR A 212 -11.51 23.93 -2.93
CA TYR A 212 -10.26 24.37 -2.34
C TYR A 212 -9.63 23.27 -1.51
N THR A 213 -8.51 22.76 -1.97
CA THR A 213 -7.71 21.76 -1.25
C THR A 213 -6.71 22.44 -0.30
N ASN A 214 -7.20 23.39 0.50
CA ASN A 214 -6.45 23.93 1.63
C ASN A 214 -6.62 23.04 2.86
N ALA A 215 -5.94 23.38 3.96
CA ALA A 215 -5.97 22.61 5.19
C ALA A 215 -7.21 22.88 6.09
N ALA A 216 -8.20 23.67 5.65
CA ALA A 216 -9.37 24.01 6.45
C ALA A 216 -10.56 23.11 6.16
N PHE A 217 -11.22 22.58 7.20
CA PHE A 217 -12.46 21.82 7.09
C PHE A 217 -13.64 22.83 6.97
N ASP A 218 -14.00 23.14 5.73
CA ASP A 218 -15.02 24.12 5.38
C ASP A 218 -16.38 23.46 5.08
N ALA A 219 -17.39 24.28 4.77
CA ALA A 219 -18.74 23.80 4.46
C ALA A 219 -18.78 22.85 3.24
N PRO A 220 -18.06 23.11 2.12
CA PRO A 220 -17.96 22.13 1.02
C PRO A 220 -17.37 20.80 1.45
N THR A 221 -16.37 20.80 2.34
CA THR A 221 -15.78 19.57 2.88
C THR A 221 -16.81 18.79 3.69
N GLU A 222 -17.54 19.45 4.58
CA GLU A 222 -18.60 18.83 5.38
C GLU A 222 -19.68 18.16 4.50
N GLU A 223 -20.13 18.84 3.43
CA GLU A 223 -21.13 18.26 2.52
C GLU A 223 -20.58 17.07 1.73
N ALA A 224 -19.33 17.14 1.28
CA ALA A 224 -18.67 16.01 0.63
C ALA A 224 -18.55 14.80 1.57
N VAL A 225 -18.21 15.03 2.85
CA VAL A 225 -18.16 13.98 3.89
C VAL A 225 -19.54 13.39 4.12
N LYS A 226 -20.59 14.20 4.30
CA LYS A 226 -21.98 13.72 4.48
C LYS A 226 -22.44 12.87 3.30
N THR A 227 -22.12 13.28 2.09
CA THR A 227 -22.48 12.55 0.88
C THR A 227 -21.70 11.24 0.79
N PHE A 228 -20.39 11.24 1.07
CA PHE A 228 -19.58 10.03 1.18
C PHE A 228 -20.18 9.06 2.21
N GLN A 229 -20.50 9.54 3.40
CA GLN A 229 -21.09 8.72 4.47
C GLN A 229 -22.41 8.07 4.03
N ARG A 230 -23.31 8.81 3.35
CA ARG A 230 -24.56 8.24 2.79
C ARG A 230 -24.29 7.13 1.78
N ILE A 231 -23.34 7.33 0.86
CA ILE A 231 -23.01 6.35 -0.18
C ILE A 231 -22.46 5.04 0.40
N PHE A 232 -21.67 5.16 1.46
CA PHE A 232 -20.97 4.02 2.07
C PHE A 232 -21.61 3.53 3.38
N ASN A 233 -22.90 3.84 3.60
CA ASN A 233 -23.72 3.37 4.73
C ASN A 233 -23.12 3.71 6.11
N LEU A 234 -22.55 4.89 6.24
CA LEU A 234 -22.13 5.47 7.51
C LEU A 234 -23.17 6.52 7.98
N THR A 235 -23.14 6.88 9.26
CA THR A 235 -23.95 7.97 9.78
C THR A 235 -23.57 9.28 9.09
N PRO A 236 -24.50 9.97 8.38
CA PRO A 236 -24.16 11.16 7.58
C PRO A 236 -24.13 12.44 8.43
N ASP A 237 -23.29 12.47 9.45
CA ASP A 237 -23.12 13.60 10.38
C ASP A 237 -22.15 14.68 9.89
N GLY A 238 -21.34 14.37 8.87
CA GLY A 238 -20.33 15.29 8.33
C GLY A 238 -19.05 15.32 9.17
N ILE A 239 -18.91 14.43 10.14
CA ILE A 239 -17.74 14.31 11.01
C ILE A 239 -16.87 13.14 10.54
N VAL A 240 -15.57 13.40 10.39
CA VAL A 240 -14.62 12.35 10.06
C VAL A 240 -14.07 11.73 11.35
N GLY A 241 -14.89 10.89 11.98
CA GLY A 241 -14.46 10.01 13.06
C GLY A 241 -13.67 8.81 12.53
N LYS A 242 -13.22 7.93 13.45
CA LYS A 242 -12.39 6.76 13.12
C LYS A 242 -12.98 5.89 11.99
N SER A 243 -14.27 5.60 12.04
CA SER A 243 -14.95 4.78 11.02
C SER A 243 -14.99 5.47 9.65
N THR A 244 -15.27 6.77 9.59
CA THR A 244 -15.28 7.55 8.34
C THR A 244 -13.89 7.68 7.78
N TRP A 245 -12.87 7.93 8.60
CA TRP A 245 -11.47 8.00 8.20
C TRP A 245 -11.02 6.72 7.48
N TYR A 246 -11.19 5.56 8.13
CA TYR A 246 -10.75 4.29 7.55
C TYR A 246 -11.59 3.90 6.32
N LYS A 247 -12.88 4.26 6.28
CA LYS A 247 -13.69 4.03 5.07
C LYS A 247 -13.22 4.90 3.89
N ILE A 248 -12.82 6.15 4.13
CA ILE A 248 -12.21 7.00 3.09
C ILE A 248 -10.91 6.37 2.59
N LYS A 249 -10.04 5.89 3.48
CA LYS A 249 -8.79 5.21 3.12
C LYS A 249 -9.04 3.95 2.28
N GLU A 250 -9.96 3.10 2.69
CA GLU A 250 -10.34 1.87 1.98
C GLU A 250 -10.82 2.17 0.56
N ILE A 251 -11.77 3.10 0.43
CA ILE A 251 -12.32 3.46 -0.88
C ILE A 251 -11.26 4.15 -1.75
N TYR A 252 -10.43 5.02 -1.17
CA TYR A 252 -9.33 5.66 -1.88
C TYR A 252 -8.33 4.63 -2.42
N ALA A 253 -7.92 3.67 -1.59
CA ALA A 253 -7.04 2.58 -2.01
C ALA A 253 -7.68 1.76 -3.16
N GLY A 254 -8.98 1.49 -3.09
CA GLY A 254 -9.71 0.79 -4.14
C GLY A 254 -9.75 1.57 -5.47
N VAL A 255 -10.13 2.86 -5.46
CA VAL A 255 -10.23 3.67 -6.69
C VAL A 255 -8.88 4.02 -7.29
N LYS A 256 -7.81 3.95 -6.52
CA LYS A 256 -6.41 4.11 -6.97
C LYS A 256 -5.77 2.78 -7.34
N GLN A 257 -6.44 1.65 -7.12
CA GLN A 257 -5.90 0.29 -7.33
C GLN A 257 -4.58 0.06 -6.56
N LEU A 258 -4.50 0.57 -5.34
CA LEU A 258 -3.33 0.44 -4.46
C LEU A 258 -3.30 -0.89 -3.70
N SER A 259 -4.38 -1.66 -3.70
CA SER A 259 -4.46 -2.98 -3.07
C SER A 259 -5.12 -3.96 -4.04
N GLU A 260 -4.79 -5.25 -3.92
CA GLU A 260 -5.59 -6.26 -4.59
C GLU A 260 -7.03 -6.24 -4.06
N LEU A 261 -8.00 -6.13 -4.96
CA LEU A 261 -9.42 -6.31 -4.64
C LEU A 261 -9.75 -7.76 -4.25
N THR A 262 -8.77 -8.66 -4.29
CA THR A 262 -8.90 -10.11 -4.10
C THR A 262 -8.27 -10.62 -2.79
N GLY A 263 -7.79 -9.75 -1.90
CA GLY A 263 -7.30 -10.16 -0.57
C GLY A 263 -8.44 -10.47 0.37
N GLU A 264 -8.64 -11.75 0.68
CA GLU A 264 -9.59 -12.32 1.64
C GLU A 264 -10.99 -11.66 1.69
N GLY A 265 -11.91 -12.18 0.88
CA GLY A 265 -13.35 -12.03 1.10
C GLY A 265 -14.15 -11.28 0.07
N LEU A 266 -13.54 -10.65 -0.94
CA LEU A 266 -14.31 -10.05 -2.03
C LEU A 266 -13.92 -10.70 -3.37
N THR A 267 -14.79 -11.53 -3.90
CA THR A 267 -14.74 -11.92 -5.32
C THR A 267 -14.95 -10.68 -6.18
N ILE A 268 -14.54 -10.70 -7.46
CA ILE A 268 -14.79 -9.60 -8.41
C ILE A 268 -16.28 -9.21 -8.40
N SER A 269 -17.20 -10.17 -8.22
CA SER A 269 -18.64 -9.92 -8.12
C SER A 269 -19.04 -9.23 -6.81
N GLU A 270 -18.33 -9.47 -5.72
CA GLU A 270 -18.53 -8.80 -4.43
C GLU A 270 -17.90 -7.41 -4.42
N ALA A 271 -16.71 -7.26 -5.02
CA ALA A 271 -16.11 -5.96 -5.25
C ALA A 271 -17.01 -5.06 -6.12
N GLN A 272 -17.67 -5.62 -7.15
CA GLN A 272 -18.67 -4.90 -7.96
C GLN A 272 -19.95 -4.57 -7.20
N ARG A 273 -20.36 -5.39 -6.21
CA ARG A 273 -21.49 -5.06 -5.32
C ARG A 273 -21.14 -3.98 -4.31
N VAL A 274 -19.93 -4.01 -3.77
CA VAL A 274 -19.43 -3.00 -2.82
C VAL A 274 -19.03 -1.71 -3.56
N TYR A 275 -18.53 -1.83 -4.80
CA TYR A 275 -18.08 -0.72 -5.64
C TYR A 275 -18.81 -0.71 -7.00
N PRO A 276 -20.14 -0.51 -7.06
CA PRO A 276 -20.95 -0.73 -8.25
C PRO A 276 -20.61 0.17 -9.45
N ARG A 277 -19.68 1.12 -9.32
CA ARG A 277 -19.22 2.02 -10.37
C ARG A 277 -17.69 2.13 -10.48
N ALA A 278 -16.94 1.26 -9.84
CA ALA A 278 -15.52 1.14 -10.13
C ALA A 278 -15.39 0.52 -11.53
N LEU A 279 -14.96 1.31 -12.51
CA LEU A 279 -14.62 0.81 -13.84
C LEU A 279 -13.46 -0.18 -13.70
N VAL A 280 -13.73 -1.46 -13.87
CA VAL A 280 -12.70 -2.47 -14.08
C VAL A 280 -12.10 -2.17 -15.46
N PRO A 281 -10.79 -1.87 -15.58
CA PRO A 281 -10.17 -1.72 -16.89
C PRO A 281 -10.18 -3.09 -17.58
N GLY A 282 -10.93 -3.26 -18.66
CA GLY A 282 -10.85 -4.47 -19.48
C GLY A 282 -12.10 -4.91 -20.22
N THR A 283 -13.21 -4.17 -20.16
CA THR A 283 -14.38 -4.49 -20.97
C THR A 283 -14.91 -3.27 -21.72
N ALA A 284 -14.05 -2.74 -22.59
CA ALA A 284 -14.51 -1.89 -23.69
C ALA A 284 -13.98 -2.55 -24.97
N ALA A 285 -14.81 -3.34 -25.59
CA ALA A 285 -14.88 -3.64 -27.00
C ALA A 285 -15.35 -5.07 -27.22
N GLU A 286 -16.66 -5.23 -27.31
CA GLU A 286 -17.28 -6.03 -28.38
C GLU A 286 -18.79 -5.82 -28.32
N ALA A 287 -19.18 -4.66 -28.84
CA ALA A 287 -20.54 -4.44 -29.29
C ALA A 287 -20.43 -3.83 -30.69
N VAL A 288 -20.15 -4.65 -31.69
CA VAL A 288 -20.58 -4.46 -33.07
C VAL A 288 -20.57 -5.82 -33.74
N ARG A 289 -21.68 -6.47 -33.84
CA ARG A 289 -22.42 -7.03 -34.98
C ARG A 289 -23.39 -8.10 -34.54
#